data_30f80bcf4c2b0f141f69bf72319ee8d8
#
_entry.id   30f80bcf4c2b0f141f69bf72319ee8d8
#
_cell.length_a   1.000
_cell.length_b   1.000
_cell.length_c   1.000
_cell.angle_alpha   90.00
_cell.angle_beta   90.00
_cell.angle_gamma   90.00
#
_symmetry.space_group_name_H-M   'P 1'
#
loop_
_entity.id
_entity.type
_entity.pdbx_description
1 polymer ?
#
loop_
_entity_poly.entity_id
_entity_poly.type
_entity_poly.pdbx_seq_one_letter_code
_entity_poly.pdbx_strand_id
1 'polypeptide(L)'
;MKRRIIVLLLTLAFSVSCLTAGAETALFEDLLRSIDYGDEVTYVIGHKSPDADTVGSAIAFAWLLQQFGINAKAAATAAVNRETQYAMDIFGMDQPEILSDAAGKQFVLVDHSEYSQALDGMREARVVGIVDHHGIGDVRNTERIAVISLPVGATASIICQMYLDCGVEMPRDIARVLLMSILSDTKGMTSNVTQLDRKAYDSLPIIAEIGDIGALYDGMRKAKTSFGGMTASEIFHSDYKEYQAGEATFGIGSIYTETEESLVELTEMMEAEFPSIDGSGSMDMLFCLVSTDETTWMIWYGEGAERAVRDSFPEYDGGGRMIFIPKASRKGDIVPPLTAALEKWTRAGGTVPQEADQ
;
A
#
# COMPACT_ATOMS: atom_id res chain seq x y z
N MET A 1 40.88 -0.62 -48.33
CA MET A 1 40.99 0.34 -47.23
C MET A 1 39.62 0.70 -46.62
N LYS A 2 38.52 0.90 -47.35
CA LYS A 2 37.21 1.29 -46.80
C LYS A 2 36.53 0.28 -45.85
N ARG A 3 36.73 -1.04 -46.01
CA ARG A 3 36.14 -2.07 -45.13
C ARG A 3 36.76 -2.17 -43.71
N ARG A 4 38.04 -1.86 -43.55
CA ARG A 4 38.74 -1.86 -42.25
C ARG A 4 38.38 -0.66 -41.35
N ILE A 5 38.02 0.47 -41.91
CA ILE A 5 37.61 1.65 -41.17
C ILE A 5 36.20 1.49 -40.60
N ILE A 6 35.28 0.84 -41.30
CA ILE A 6 33.90 0.60 -40.83
C ILE A 6 33.89 -0.40 -39.64
N VAL A 7 34.74 -1.43 -39.63
CA VAL A 7 34.84 -2.35 -38.51
C VAL A 7 35.43 -1.68 -37.27
N LEU A 8 36.38 -0.74 -37.45
CA LEU A 8 36.96 -0.01 -36.30
C LEU A 8 36.00 0.99 -35.68
N LEU A 9 35.13 1.62 -36.50
CA LEU A 9 34.10 2.54 -36.01
C LEU A 9 32.96 1.82 -35.28
N LEU A 10 32.59 0.62 -35.74
CA LEU A 10 31.56 -0.22 -35.05
C LEU A 10 32.07 -0.78 -33.72
N THR A 11 33.36 -1.17 -33.64
CA THR A 11 33.93 -1.62 -32.35
C THR A 11 34.13 -0.47 -31.37
N LEU A 12 34.41 0.74 -31.83
CA LEU A 12 34.53 1.93 -30.97
C LEU A 12 33.16 2.41 -30.47
N ALA A 13 32.11 2.34 -31.30
CA ALA A 13 30.73 2.65 -30.91
C ALA A 13 30.18 1.66 -29.88
N PHE A 14 30.53 0.37 -30.00
CA PHE A 14 30.11 -0.66 -29.03
C PHE A 14 30.85 -0.51 -27.69
N SER A 15 32.14 -0.15 -27.71
CA SER A 15 32.91 0.09 -26.49
C SER A 15 32.49 1.37 -25.75
N VAL A 16 32.05 2.40 -26.46
CA VAL A 16 31.53 3.64 -25.84
C VAL A 16 30.13 3.40 -25.23
N SER A 17 29.27 2.58 -25.86
CA SER A 17 27.96 2.24 -25.30
C SER A 17 28.07 1.36 -24.03
N CYS A 18 29.07 0.47 -23.96
CA CYS A 18 29.34 -0.31 -22.73
C CYS A 18 29.93 0.56 -21.61
N LEU A 19 30.72 1.60 -21.93
CA LEU A 19 31.32 2.49 -20.94
C LEU A 19 30.28 3.45 -20.31
N THR A 20 29.24 3.85 -21.04
CA THR A 20 28.18 4.72 -20.51
C THR A 20 27.16 3.91 -19.70
N ALA A 21 26.84 2.68 -20.08
CA ALA A 21 25.98 1.79 -19.28
C ALA A 21 26.61 1.42 -17.93
N GLY A 22 27.95 1.19 -17.90
CA GLY A 22 28.67 0.87 -16.67
C GLY A 22 28.83 2.03 -15.68
N ALA A 23 28.72 3.28 -16.13
CA ALA A 23 28.86 4.45 -15.26
C ALA A 23 27.54 4.82 -14.56
N GLU A 24 26.37 4.54 -15.18
CA GLU A 24 25.06 4.77 -14.56
C GLU A 24 24.68 3.67 -13.56
N THR A 25 25.08 2.42 -13.83
CA THR A 25 24.82 1.29 -12.91
C THR A 25 25.58 1.39 -11.60
N ALA A 26 26.70 2.07 -11.55
CA ALA A 26 27.50 2.25 -10.32
C ALA A 26 26.80 3.15 -9.27
N LEU A 27 25.91 4.04 -9.65
CA LEU A 27 25.34 5.02 -8.71
C LEU A 27 24.42 4.40 -7.66
N PHE A 28 23.49 3.52 -8.04
CA PHE A 28 22.59 2.87 -7.08
C PHE A 28 23.33 1.85 -6.21
N GLU A 29 24.27 1.10 -6.78
CA GLU A 29 25.11 0.19 -6.01
C GLU A 29 25.94 0.97 -4.98
N ASP A 30 26.62 2.05 -5.39
CA ASP A 30 27.39 2.90 -4.51
C ASP A 30 26.51 3.53 -3.43
N LEU A 31 25.30 3.96 -3.76
CA LEU A 31 24.33 4.50 -2.81
C LEU A 31 23.96 3.47 -1.75
N LEU A 32 23.56 2.26 -2.17
CA LEU A 32 23.19 1.18 -1.24
C LEU A 32 24.35 0.79 -0.34
N ARG A 33 25.59 0.71 -0.87
CA ARG A 33 26.80 0.41 -0.09
C ARG A 33 27.24 1.55 0.83
N SER A 34 26.81 2.79 0.58
CA SER A 34 27.16 3.96 1.40
C SER A 34 26.32 4.09 2.67
N ILE A 35 25.24 3.33 2.79
CA ILE A 35 24.39 3.30 3.99
C ILE A 35 25.09 2.44 5.05
N ASP A 36 25.16 2.96 6.27
CA ASP A 36 25.63 2.18 7.41
C ASP A 36 24.53 1.27 7.94
N TYR A 37 24.55 0.01 7.50
CA TYR A 37 23.61 -1.00 8.00
C TYR A 37 24.08 -1.65 9.32
N GLY A 38 25.34 -1.47 9.73
CA GLY A 38 25.91 -2.18 10.88
C GLY A 38 25.90 -3.70 10.70
N ASP A 39 26.01 -4.44 11.81
CA ASP A 39 26.05 -5.91 11.83
C ASP A 39 24.70 -6.54 12.18
N GLU A 40 23.71 -5.74 12.59
CA GLU A 40 22.38 -6.21 13.00
C GLU A 40 21.50 -6.55 11.80
N VAL A 41 20.40 -7.25 12.08
CA VAL A 41 19.40 -7.53 11.04
C VAL A 41 18.71 -6.24 10.62
N THR A 42 18.72 -5.94 9.34
CA THR A 42 17.91 -4.89 8.72
C THR A 42 16.60 -5.49 8.22
N TYR A 43 15.50 -5.15 8.85
CA TYR A 43 14.18 -5.56 8.36
C TYR A 43 13.72 -4.62 7.25
N VAL A 44 13.25 -5.19 6.14
CA VAL A 44 12.56 -4.44 5.10
C VAL A 44 11.07 -4.64 5.33
N ILE A 45 10.34 -3.57 5.60
CA ILE A 45 8.95 -3.63 6.04
C ILE A 45 8.11 -2.52 5.40
N GLY A 46 6.87 -2.85 5.03
CA GLY A 46 5.90 -1.87 4.55
C GLY A 46 4.89 -1.45 5.62
N HIS A 47 3.75 -0.93 5.17
CA HIS A 47 2.75 -0.32 6.06
C HIS A 47 1.88 -1.35 6.83
N LYS A 48 1.09 -0.84 7.79
CA LYS A 48 0.26 -1.63 8.75
C LYS A 48 -0.81 -2.53 8.11
N SER A 49 -1.25 -2.23 6.91
CA SER A 49 -2.24 -3.06 6.20
C SER A 49 -1.55 -3.72 5.00
N PRO A 50 -0.83 -4.85 5.20
CA PRO A 50 0.03 -5.41 4.18
C PRO A 50 -0.74 -5.80 2.91
N ASP A 51 -0.54 -5.04 1.85
CA ASP A 51 -1.06 -5.31 0.51
C ASP A 51 0.02 -5.91 -0.41
N ALA A 52 -0.28 -6.04 -1.67
CA ALA A 52 0.63 -6.68 -2.61
C ALA A 52 1.92 -5.87 -2.83
N ASP A 53 1.84 -4.51 -2.89
CA ASP A 53 3.02 -3.68 -3.11
C ASP A 53 3.91 -3.62 -1.87
N THR A 54 3.32 -3.43 -0.70
CA THR A 54 4.01 -3.51 0.59
C THR A 54 4.81 -4.80 0.75
N VAL A 55 4.18 -5.96 0.48
CA VAL A 55 4.79 -7.27 0.71
C VAL A 55 5.80 -7.63 -0.38
N GLY A 56 5.43 -7.43 -1.64
CA GLY A 56 6.32 -7.73 -2.76
C GLY A 56 7.56 -6.85 -2.77
N SER A 57 7.40 -5.57 -2.45
CA SER A 57 8.51 -4.63 -2.29
C SER A 57 9.43 -5.01 -1.14
N ALA A 58 8.87 -5.43 0.02
CA ALA A 58 9.68 -5.87 1.15
C ALA A 58 10.52 -7.12 0.82
N ILE A 59 9.91 -8.13 0.19
CA ILE A 59 10.60 -9.35 -0.22
C ILE A 59 11.70 -9.04 -1.24
N ALA A 60 11.37 -8.30 -2.28
CA ALA A 60 12.29 -8.01 -3.37
C ALA A 60 13.46 -7.14 -2.90
N PHE A 61 13.21 -6.11 -2.11
CA PHE A 61 14.29 -5.23 -1.67
C PHE A 61 15.18 -5.89 -0.62
N ALA A 62 14.63 -6.70 0.30
CA ALA A 62 15.44 -7.48 1.23
C ALA A 62 16.39 -8.43 0.49
N TRP A 63 15.89 -9.12 -0.54
CA TRP A 63 16.73 -9.99 -1.37
C TRP A 63 17.81 -9.22 -2.11
N LEU A 64 17.50 -8.04 -2.66
CA LEU A 64 18.49 -7.17 -3.31
C LEU A 64 19.61 -6.77 -2.35
N LEU A 65 19.27 -6.34 -1.13
CA LEU A 65 20.25 -5.98 -0.11
C LEU A 65 21.17 -7.16 0.27
N GLN A 66 20.63 -8.37 0.32
CA GLN A 66 21.41 -9.58 0.57
C GLN A 66 22.49 -9.82 -0.51
N GLN A 67 22.24 -9.43 -1.78
CA GLN A 67 23.24 -9.55 -2.85
C GLN A 67 24.45 -8.64 -2.61
N PHE A 68 24.29 -7.58 -1.83
CA PHE A 68 25.37 -6.69 -1.39
C PHE A 68 26.00 -7.10 -0.05
N GLY A 69 25.64 -8.29 0.48
CA GLY A 69 26.17 -8.80 1.75
C GLY A 69 25.53 -8.19 2.98
N ILE A 70 24.43 -7.44 2.84
CA ILE A 70 23.70 -6.84 3.95
C ILE A 70 22.83 -7.92 4.59
N ASN A 71 22.84 -8.00 5.94
CA ASN A 71 22.00 -8.91 6.70
C ASN A 71 20.54 -8.40 6.72
N ALA A 72 19.83 -8.54 5.59
CA ALA A 72 18.46 -8.05 5.42
C ALA A 72 17.43 -9.18 5.46
N LYS A 73 16.23 -8.88 5.98
CA LYS A 73 15.08 -9.78 5.98
C LYS A 73 13.80 -9.02 5.64
N ALA A 74 12.95 -9.61 4.83
CA ALA A 74 11.59 -9.11 4.64
C ALA A 74 10.75 -9.37 5.90
N ALA A 75 9.90 -8.40 6.26
CA ALA A 75 8.95 -8.53 7.35
C ALA A 75 7.61 -7.91 6.95
N ALA A 76 6.55 -8.33 7.65
CA ALA A 76 5.21 -7.76 7.55
C ALA A 76 4.72 -7.32 8.93
N THR A 77 3.73 -6.45 8.97
CA THR A 77 3.11 -5.95 10.21
C THR A 77 1.95 -6.83 10.68
N ALA A 78 1.34 -7.57 9.75
CA ALA A 78 0.20 -8.45 9.96
C ALA A 78 0.14 -9.53 8.87
N ALA A 79 -0.86 -10.39 8.91
CA ALA A 79 -1.18 -11.28 7.80
C ALA A 79 -1.50 -10.47 6.54
N VAL A 80 -1.07 -10.97 5.40
CA VAL A 80 -1.32 -10.34 4.11
C VAL A 80 -2.82 -10.37 3.76
N ASN A 81 -3.27 -9.42 2.96
CA ASN A 81 -4.64 -9.40 2.47
C ASN A 81 -4.92 -10.56 1.49
N ARG A 82 -6.19 -10.82 1.17
CA ARG A 82 -6.60 -11.96 0.33
C ARG A 82 -6.09 -11.87 -1.11
N GLU A 83 -6.00 -10.68 -1.67
CA GLU A 83 -5.43 -10.44 -3.00
C GLU A 83 -3.97 -10.91 -3.05
N THR A 84 -3.18 -10.49 -2.07
CA THR A 84 -1.77 -10.87 -1.92
C THR A 84 -1.63 -12.36 -1.62
N GLN A 85 -2.44 -12.90 -0.69
CA GLN A 85 -2.42 -14.33 -0.36
C GLN A 85 -2.70 -15.20 -1.58
N TYR A 86 -3.70 -14.85 -2.39
CA TYR A 86 -4.02 -15.58 -3.61
C TYR A 86 -2.81 -15.67 -4.57
N ALA A 87 -2.13 -14.54 -4.80
CA ALA A 87 -0.96 -14.53 -5.67
C ALA A 87 0.19 -15.35 -5.08
N MET A 88 0.45 -15.21 -3.79
CA MET A 88 1.51 -15.96 -3.10
C MET A 88 1.24 -17.47 -3.10
N ASP A 89 -0.01 -17.91 -2.92
CA ASP A 89 -0.41 -19.32 -3.00
C ASP A 89 -0.13 -19.89 -4.41
N ILE A 90 -0.47 -19.14 -5.48
CA ILE A 90 -0.15 -19.54 -6.86
C ILE A 90 1.36 -19.65 -7.08
N PHE A 91 2.14 -18.77 -6.46
CA PHE A 91 3.59 -18.77 -6.58
C PHE A 91 4.26 -19.84 -5.70
N GLY A 92 3.52 -20.43 -4.75
CA GLY A 92 4.05 -21.35 -3.76
C GLY A 92 4.99 -20.66 -2.76
N MET A 93 4.71 -19.43 -2.41
CA MET A 93 5.52 -18.59 -1.52
C MET A 93 4.80 -18.32 -0.20
N ASP A 94 5.56 -18.40 0.89
CA ASP A 94 5.08 -18.02 2.21
C ASP A 94 5.16 -16.50 2.42
N GLN A 95 4.26 -15.95 3.24
CA GLN A 95 4.33 -14.55 3.65
C GLN A 95 5.58 -14.28 4.50
N PRO A 96 6.10 -13.05 4.52
CA PRO A 96 7.22 -12.67 5.39
C PRO A 96 6.90 -12.86 6.88
N GLU A 97 7.95 -12.90 7.71
CA GLU A 97 7.84 -12.90 9.17
C GLU A 97 7.00 -11.71 9.65
N ILE A 98 6.02 -11.99 10.51
CA ILE A 98 5.19 -10.93 11.11
C ILE A 98 5.89 -10.40 12.35
N LEU A 99 6.12 -9.09 12.40
CA LEU A 99 6.66 -8.38 13.56
C LEU A 99 5.52 -7.64 14.28
N SER A 100 5.50 -7.71 15.59
CA SER A 100 4.52 -7.02 16.45
C SER A 100 5.02 -5.69 17.00
N ASP A 101 6.35 -5.42 16.96
CA ASP A 101 6.96 -4.21 17.52
C ASP A 101 8.29 -3.90 16.83
N ALA A 102 8.50 -2.61 16.54
CA ALA A 102 9.70 -2.09 15.88
C ALA A 102 10.76 -1.60 16.85
N ALA A 103 10.43 -1.33 18.11
CA ALA A 103 11.35 -0.69 19.04
C ALA A 103 12.71 -1.40 19.15
N GLY A 104 13.79 -0.63 19.04
CA GLY A 104 15.16 -1.13 19.14
C GLY A 104 15.65 -1.97 17.97
N LYS A 105 14.88 -2.11 16.89
CA LYS A 105 15.28 -2.82 15.66
C LYS A 105 15.65 -1.83 14.55
N GLN A 106 16.25 -2.35 13.49
CA GLN A 106 16.66 -1.58 12.32
C GLN A 106 15.79 -1.88 11.11
N PHE A 107 15.41 -0.83 10.36
CA PHE A 107 14.48 -0.95 9.25
C PHE A 107 14.91 -0.18 8.01
N VAL A 108 14.57 -0.74 6.84
CA VAL A 108 14.23 0.01 5.63
C VAL A 108 12.72 -0.04 5.47
N LEU A 109 12.12 1.13 5.28
CA LEU A 109 10.68 1.25 5.02
C LEU A 109 10.44 1.18 3.52
N VAL A 110 9.42 0.44 3.11
CA VAL A 110 8.94 0.40 1.73
C VAL A 110 7.46 0.78 1.71
N ASP A 111 7.04 1.46 0.65
CA ASP A 111 5.63 1.75 0.36
C ASP A 111 4.91 2.62 1.41
N HIS A 112 5.65 3.30 2.24
CA HIS A 112 5.15 4.32 3.16
C HIS A 112 6.30 5.12 3.78
N SER A 113 5.97 6.31 4.29
CA SER A 113 6.91 7.17 5.02
C SER A 113 6.27 7.91 6.20
N GLU A 114 5.09 7.44 6.68
CA GLU A 114 4.39 8.02 7.82
C GLU A 114 4.41 7.07 9.03
N TYR A 115 4.63 7.62 10.24
CA TYR A 115 4.54 6.84 11.48
C TYR A 115 3.15 6.25 11.75
N SER A 116 2.10 6.91 11.28
CA SER A 116 0.72 6.40 11.41
C SER A 116 0.48 5.11 10.62
N GLN A 117 1.24 4.88 9.56
CA GLN A 117 1.19 3.68 8.74
C GLN A 117 2.27 2.66 9.11
N ALA A 118 3.24 3.02 9.92
CA ALA A 118 4.35 2.18 10.30
C ALA A 118 3.98 1.21 11.44
N LEU A 119 4.77 0.13 11.59
CA LEU A 119 4.70 -0.78 12.72
C LEU A 119 4.82 -0.02 14.05
N ASP A 120 4.08 -0.44 15.06
CA ASP A 120 4.17 0.14 16.40
C ASP A 120 5.61 0.10 16.91
N GLY A 121 6.03 1.12 17.69
CA GLY A 121 7.42 1.26 18.13
C GLY A 121 8.39 1.83 17.09
N MET A 122 7.92 2.22 15.88
CA MET A 122 8.81 2.72 14.81
C MET A 122 9.54 4.03 15.19
N ARG A 123 9.00 4.82 16.11
CA ARG A 123 9.69 6.03 16.60
C ARG A 123 10.96 5.74 17.41
N GLU A 124 11.03 4.55 18.00
CA GLU A 124 12.15 4.02 18.79
C GLU A 124 13.04 3.08 17.97
N ALA A 125 12.73 2.89 16.69
CA ALA A 125 13.51 2.08 15.76
C ALA A 125 14.57 2.92 15.04
N ARG A 126 15.58 2.24 14.49
CA ARG A 126 16.57 2.83 13.58
C ARG A 126 16.10 2.65 12.15
N VAL A 127 15.63 3.72 11.49
CA VAL A 127 15.32 3.69 10.06
C VAL A 127 16.57 4.08 9.28
N VAL A 128 17.03 3.24 8.37
CA VAL A 128 18.24 3.45 7.56
C VAL A 128 17.96 3.77 6.09
N GLY A 129 16.72 3.56 5.63
CA GLY A 129 16.31 3.87 4.27
C GLY A 129 14.80 3.88 4.10
N ILE A 130 14.33 4.55 3.05
CA ILE A 130 12.92 4.58 2.63
C ILE A 130 12.88 4.46 1.11
N VAL A 131 12.04 3.56 0.59
CA VAL A 131 11.70 3.45 -0.84
C VAL A 131 10.18 3.51 -0.96
N ASP A 132 9.66 4.56 -1.62
CA ASP A 132 8.23 4.86 -1.59
C ASP A 132 7.78 5.52 -2.89
N HIS A 133 6.50 5.37 -3.22
CA HIS A 133 5.86 6.06 -4.34
C HIS A 133 4.78 7.07 -3.90
N HIS A 134 4.54 7.16 -2.60
CA HIS A 134 3.61 8.11 -1.98
C HIS A 134 4.24 9.49 -1.73
N GLY A 135 3.44 10.40 -1.20
CA GLY A 135 3.94 11.68 -0.69
C GLY A 135 4.85 11.47 0.52
N ILE A 136 5.73 12.42 0.77
CA ILE A 136 6.65 12.36 1.91
C ILE A 136 5.85 12.51 3.22
N GLY A 137 5.98 11.51 4.09
CA GLY A 137 5.35 11.46 5.40
C GLY A 137 6.12 12.19 6.50
N ASP A 138 5.89 11.77 7.75
CA ASP A 138 6.44 12.40 8.95
C ASP A 138 7.55 11.57 9.63
N VAL A 139 8.01 10.48 9.03
CA VAL A 139 9.16 9.71 9.55
C VAL A 139 10.39 10.62 9.56
N ARG A 140 10.97 10.77 10.76
CA ARG A 140 12.14 11.63 11.00
C ARG A 140 13.31 10.80 11.45
N ASN A 141 14.48 11.14 10.94
CA ASN A 141 15.74 10.56 11.36
C ASN A 141 16.77 11.66 11.59
N THR A 142 17.66 11.47 12.56
CA THR A 142 18.80 12.35 12.84
C THR A 142 20.07 11.93 12.11
N GLU A 143 20.11 10.68 11.63
CA GLU A 143 21.21 10.13 10.85
C GLU A 143 20.99 10.33 9.35
N ARG A 144 22.02 10.11 8.56
CA ARG A 144 21.88 10.09 7.09
C ARG A 144 21.19 8.80 6.68
N ILE A 145 20.13 8.92 5.90
CA ILE A 145 19.41 7.79 5.33
C ILE A 145 19.25 7.98 3.81
N ALA A 146 19.08 6.89 3.08
CA ALA A 146 18.64 6.96 1.69
C ALA A 146 17.12 7.11 1.66
N VAL A 147 16.62 8.12 0.94
CA VAL A 147 15.19 8.27 0.65
C VAL A 147 15.02 8.29 -0.85
N ILE A 148 14.31 7.31 -1.39
CA ILE A 148 13.99 7.17 -2.80
C ILE A 148 12.47 7.21 -2.92
N SER A 149 11.95 8.33 -3.37
CA SER A 149 10.52 8.52 -3.61
C SER A 149 10.31 9.01 -5.03
N LEU A 150 9.54 8.25 -5.80
CA LEU A 150 9.21 8.56 -7.19
C LEU A 150 7.69 8.46 -7.39
N PRO A 151 7.06 9.39 -8.13
CA PRO A 151 5.62 9.37 -8.39
C PRO A 151 5.27 8.35 -9.49
N VAL A 152 5.40 7.07 -9.17
CA VAL A 152 5.11 5.92 -10.05
C VAL A 152 3.87 5.17 -9.58
N GLY A 153 3.44 4.16 -10.31
CA GLY A 153 2.24 3.39 -10.00
C GLY A 153 2.39 2.44 -8.81
N ALA A 154 3.62 1.93 -8.56
CA ALA A 154 3.93 1.02 -7.45
C ALA A 154 5.38 1.18 -7.00
N THR A 155 5.66 1.02 -5.70
CA THR A 155 7.02 0.97 -5.14
C THR A 155 7.84 -0.16 -5.78
N ALA A 156 7.20 -1.27 -6.10
CA ALA A 156 7.80 -2.39 -6.82
C ALA A 156 8.46 -2.00 -8.15
N SER A 157 7.93 -1.00 -8.86
CA SER A 157 8.52 -0.50 -10.11
C SER A 157 9.86 0.19 -9.87
N ILE A 158 10.01 0.90 -8.76
CA ILE A 158 11.28 1.51 -8.34
C ILE A 158 12.30 0.41 -8.04
N ILE A 159 11.91 -0.59 -7.27
CA ILE A 159 12.77 -1.70 -6.89
C ILE A 159 13.19 -2.52 -8.13
N CYS A 160 12.26 -2.78 -9.07
CA CYS A 160 12.57 -3.43 -10.34
C CYS A 160 13.67 -2.67 -11.10
N GLN A 161 13.58 -1.33 -11.18
CA GLN A 161 14.62 -0.52 -11.80
C GLN A 161 15.96 -0.62 -11.06
N MET A 162 15.94 -0.70 -9.72
CA MET A 162 17.18 -0.87 -8.94
C MET A 162 17.93 -2.16 -9.28
N TYR A 163 17.22 -3.29 -9.52
CA TYR A 163 17.86 -4.52 -9.97
C TYR A 163 18.60 -4.32 -11.28
N LEU A 164 17.97 -3.62 -12.24
CA LEU A 164 18.57 -3.34 -13.54
C LEU A 164 19.79 -2.42 -13.40
N ASP A 165 19.68 -1.35 -12.62
CA ASP A 165 20.73 -0.36 -12.43
C ASP A 165 21.94 -0.95 -11.67
N CYS A 166 21.70 -1.84 -10.73
CA CYS A 166 22.74 -2.56 -9.99
C CYS A 166 23.32 -3.76 -10.78
N GLY A 167 22.75 -4.12 -11.94
CA GLY A 167 23.17 -5.29 -12.70
C GLY A 167 22.98 -6.63 -11.96
N VAL A 168 22.03 -6.67 -11.02
CA VAL A 168 21.73 -7.86 -10.24
C VAL A 168 20.70 -8.72 -10.99
N GLU A 169 21.02 -9.98 -11.21
CA GLU A 169 20.09 -10.93 -11.81
C GLU A 169 18.89 -11.15 -10.89
N MET A 170 17.69 -11.01 -11.44
CA MET A 170 16.45 -11.15 -10.69
C MET A 170 15.97 -12.61 -10.72
N PRO A 171 15.82 -13.27 -9.57
CA PRO A 171 15.21 -14.59 -9.52
C PRO A 171 13.73 -14.58 -9.92
N ARG A 172 13.27 -15.71 -10.42
CA ARG A 172 11.87 -15.91 -10.83
C ARG A 172 10.86 -15.48 -9.75
N ASP A 173 11.07 -15.90 -8.52
CA ASP A 173 10.12 -15.64 -7.43
C ASP A 173 10.13 -14.16 -7.01
N ILE A 174 11.26 -13.48 -7.14
CA ILE A 174 11.34 -12.03 -6.96
C ILE A 174 10.57 -11.30 -8.08
N ALA A 175 10.72 -11.73 -9.32
CA ALA A 175 9.95 -11.16 -10.43
C ALA A 175 8.44 -11.37 -10.25
N ARG A 176 8.01 -12.49 -9.67
CA ARG A 176 6.60 -12.79 -9.36
C ARG A 176 6.01 -11.83 -8.34
N VAL A 177 6.70 -11.60 -7.21
CA VAL A 177 6.20 -10.67 -6.19
C VAL A 177 6.20 -9.23 -6.67
N LEU A 178 7.18 -8.79 -7.45
CA LEU A 178 7.18 -7.47 -8.07
C LEU A 178 6.03 -7.31 -9.10
N LEU A 179 5.75 -8.36 -9.88
CA LEU A 179 4.65 -8.33 -10.85
C LEU A 179 3.29 -8.23 -10.16
N MET A 180 3.02 -9.02 -9.11
CA MET A 180 1.76 -8.94 -8.36
C MET A 180 1.56 -7.54 -7.75
N SER A 181 2.63 -6.94 -7.23
CA SER A 181 2.63 -5.59 -6.66
C SER A 181 2.19 -4.55 -7.69
N ILE A 182 2.83 -4.54 -8.85
CA ILE A 182 2.50 -3.60 -9.93
C ILE A 182 1.07 -3.82 -10.43
N LEU A 183 0.63 -5.07 -10.56
CA LEU A 183 -0.74 -5.38 -11.00
C LEU A 183 -1.78 -4.87 -10.01
N SER A 184 -1.55 -5.01 -8.70
CA SER A 184 -2.46 -4.54 -7.67
C SER A 184 -2.60 -3.02 -7.71
N ASP A 185 -1.50 -2.29 -7.57
CA ASP A 185 -1.48 -0.84 -7.41
C ASP A 185 -1.87 -0.07 -8.66
N THR A 186 -1.51 -0.62 -9.82
CA THR A 186 -1.90 -0.04 -11.12
C THR A 186 -3.24 -0.51 -11.63
N LYS A 187 -3.98 -1.32 -10.85
CA LYS A 187 -5.26 -1.95 -11.28
C LYS A 187 -5.12 -2.66 -12.63
N GLY A 188 -4.16 -3.56 -12.73
CA GLY A 188 -3.87 -4.27 -13.98
C GLY A 188 -3.41 -3.34 -15.11
N MET A 189 -2.59 -2.36 -14.82
CA MET A 189 -2.05 -1.36 -15.76
C MET A 189 -3.08 -0.38 -16.32
N THR A 190 -4.15 -0.10 -15.57
CA THR A 190 -5.21 0.83 -16.01
C THR A 190 -5.24 2.15 -15.23
N SER A 191 -4.56 2.24 -14.07
CA SER A 191 -4.60 3.41 -13.18
C SER A 191 -3.19 3.79 -12.71
N ASN A 192 -2.89 5.09 -12.67
CA ASN A 192 -1.63 5.69 -12.18
C ASN A 192 -0.35 5.15 -12.85
N VAL A 193 -0.47 4.62 -14.06
CA VAL A 193 0.63 3.96 -14.77
C VAL A 193 1.61 4.95 -15.35
N THR A 194 2.87 4.87 -14.96
CA THR A 194 3.99 5.63 -15.53
C THR A 194 4.77 4.80 -16.56
N GLN A 195 5.79 5.44 -17.17
CA GLN A 195 6.68 4.71 -18.08
C GLN A 195 7.55 3.68 -17.34
N LEU A 196 7.86 3.91 -16.06
CA LEU A 196 8.64 2.97 -15.24
C LEU A 196 7.83 1.69 -14.98
N ASP A 197 6.55 1.84 -14.62
CA ASP A 197 5.65 0.71 -14.44
C ASP A 197 5.50 -0.12 -15.71
N ARG A 198 5.37 0.53 -16.86
CA ARG A 198 5.30 -0.18 -18.16
C ARG A 198 6.56 -0.98 -18.47
N LYS A 199 7.75 -0.41 -18.24
CA LYS A 199 9.03 -1.11 -18.45
C LYS A 199 9.14 -2.35 -17.55
N ALA A 200 8.78 -2.22 -16.27
CA ALA A 200 8.75 -3.34 -15.34
C ALA A 200 7.74 -4.40 -15.79
N TYR A 201 6.51 -3.99 -16.13
CA TYR A 201 5.46 -4.87 -16.60
C TYR A 201 5.84 -5.63 -17.89
N ASP A 202 6.59 -5.01 -18.82
CA ASP A 202 7.02 -5.65 -20.06
C ASP A 202 8.09 -6.75 -19.84
N SER A 203 8.90 -6.63 -18.80
CA SER A 203 10.00 -7.54 -18.51
C SER A 203 9.69 -8.61 -17.47
N LEU A 204 8.96 -8.25 -16.40
CA LEU A 204 8.72 -9.14 -15.26
C LEU A 204 7.99 -10.45 -15.61
N PRO A 205 6.96 -10.49 -16.47
CA PRO A 205 6.26 -11.72 -16.79
C PRO A 205 7.17 -12.80 -17.42
N ILE A 206 8.18 -12.36 -18.17
CA ILE A 206 9.14 -13.25 -18.81
C ILE A 206 10.04 -13.90 -17.74
N ILE A 207 10.55 -13.10 -16.80
CA ILE A 207 11.41 -13.58 -15.71
C ILE A 207 10.60 -14.42 -14.70
N ALA A 208 9.38 -13.99 -14.42
CA ALA A 208 8.43 -14.64 -13.51
C ALA A 208 7.88 -15.97 -14.06
N GLU A 209 8.07 -16.25 -15.35
CA GLU A 209 7.48 -17.40 -16.07
C GLU A 209 5.93 -17.42 -15.93
N ILE A 210 5.28 -16.26 -16.05
CA ILE A 210 3.83 -16.13 -16.02
C ILE A 210 3.30 -16.02 -17.45
N GLY A 211 2.60 -17.05 -17.89
CA GLY A 211 2.07 -17.13 -19.27
C GLY A 211 0.78 -16.35 -19.48
N ASP A 212 -0.06 -16.22 -18.45
CA ASP A 212 -1.33 -15.52 -18.49
C ASP A 212 -1.46 -14.51 -17.33
N ILE A 213 -1.02 -13.30 -17.60
CA ILE A 213 -1.06 -12.19 -16.62
C ILE A 213 -2.51 -11.78 -16.33
N GLY A 214 -3.39 -11.85 -17.35
CA GLY A 214 -4.81 -11.54 -17.19
C GLY A 214 -5.47 -12.47 -16.20
N ALA A 215 -5.26 -13.78 -16.32
CA ALA A 215 -5.79 -14.77 -15.38
C ALA A 215 -5.25 -14.58 -13.95
N LEU A 216 -3.97 -14.23 -13.80
CA LEU A 216 -3.38 -13.91 -12.48
C LEU A 216 -4.10 -12.71 -11.85
N TYR A 217 -4.21 -11.60 -12.57
CA TYR A 217 -4.81 -10.38 -12.07
C TYR A 217 -6.32 -10.54 -11.78
N ASP A 218 -7.05 -11.24 -12.66
CA ASP A 218 -8.46 -11.55 -12.44
C ASP A 218 -8.68 -12.40 -11.18
N GLY A 219 -7.77 -13.35 -10.93
CA GLY A 219 -7.80 -14.15 -9.71
C GLY A 219 -7.51 -13.32 -8.46
N MET A 220 -6.54 -12.42 -8.51
CA MET A 220 -6.22 -11.48 -7.43
C MET A 220 -7.43 -10.58 -7.11
N ARG A 221 -8.07 -10.00 -8.12
CA ARG A 221 -9.29 -9.19 -7.96
C ARG A 221 -10.43 -9.98 -7.32
N LYS A 222 -10.71 -11.18 -7.83
CA LYS A 222 -11.76 -12.05 -7.28
C LYS A 222 -11.48 -12.42 -5.83
N ALA A 223 -10.22 -12.68 -5.47
CA ALA A 223 -9.83 -12.95 -4.10
C ALA A 223 -10.06 -11.75 -3.18
N LYS A 224 -9.75 -10.53 -3.67
CA LYS A 224 -9.96 -9.27 -2.94
C LYS A 224 -11.42 -9.04 -2.58
N THR A 225 -12.33 -9.38 -3.49
CA THR A 225 -13.78 -9.17 -3.37
C THR A 225 -14.52 -10.38 -2.81
N SER A 226 -13.83 -11.49 -2.55
CA SER A 226 -14.43 -12.71 -2.00
C SER A 226 -14.51 -12.65 -0.48
N PHE A 227 -15.67 -12.38 0.07
CA PHE A 227 -15.93 -12.33 1.51
C PHE A 227 -16.54 -13.63 2.08
N GLY A 228 -16.63 -14.69 1.27
CA GLY A 228 -17.20 -15.97 1.67
C GLY A 228 -16.53 -16.54 2.93
N GLY A 229 -17.35 -16.83 3.95
CA GLY A 229 -16.89 -17.39 5.22
C GLY A 229 -16.31 -16.39 6.23
N MET A 230 -16.25 -15.08 5.89
CA MET A 230 -15.90 -14.02 6.85
C MET A 230 -17.13 -13.54 7.61
N THR A 231 -16.90 -13.16 8.86
CA THR A 231 -17.86 -12.39 9.65
C THR A 231 -17.89 -10.92 9.18
N ALA A 232 -18.96 -10.20 9.50
CA ALA A 232 -19.06 -8.77 9.22
C ALA A 232 -17.89 -7.98 9.85
N SER A 233 -17.47 -8.35 11.05
CA SER A 233 -16.31 -7.73 11.72
C SER A 233 -15.01 -7.94 10.92
N GLU A 234 -14.72 -9.14 10.45
CA GLU A 234 -13.54 -9.43 9.64
C GLU A 234 -13.57 -8.68 8.31
N ILE A 235 -14.75 -8.57 7.67
CA ILE A 235 -14.91 -7.80 6.43
C ILE A 235 -14.68 -6.31 6.68
N PHE A 236 -15.29 -5.75 7.73
CA PHE A 236 -15.14 -4.36 8.11
C PHE A 236 -13.69 -3.97 8.38
N HIS A 237 -12.96 -4.83 9.10
CA HIS A 237 -11.55 -4.59 9.46
C HIS A 237 -10.55 -4.97 8.37
N SER A 238 -10.98 -5.53 7.24
CA SER A 238 -10.07 -5.91 6.14
C SER A 238 -9.33 -4.72 5.50
N ASP A 239 -9.97 -3.53 5.46
CA ASP A 239 -9.34 -2.24 5.14
C ASP A 239 -9.92 -1.16 6.06
N TYR A 240 -9.53 -1.21 7.34
CA TYR A 240 -9.99 -0.32 8.40
C TYR A 240 -8.91 0.69 8.77
N LYS A 241 -9.31 1.92 9.01
CA LYS A 241 -8.42 2.98 9.51
C LYS A 241 -9.11 3.82 10.56
N GLU A 242 -8.34 4.18 11.58
CA GLU A 242 -8.76 5.02 12.70
C GLU A 242 -8.31 6.47 12.48
N TYR A 243 -9.14 7.40 12.95
CA TYR A 243 -8.91 8.83 12.83
C TYR A 243 -9.30 9.52 14.13
N GLN A 244 -8.68 10.69 14.36
CA GLN A 244 -9.00 11.58 15.46
C GLN A 244 -9.26 12.97 14.91
N ALA A 245 -10.34 13.61 15.38
CA ALA A 245 -10.70 14.98 15.03
C ALA A 245 -11.11 15.75 16.30
N GLY A 246 -10.21 16.57 16.83
CA GLY A 246 -10.36 17.16 18.15
C GLY A 246 -10.38 16.09 19.25
N GLU A 247 -11.46 16.04 20.03
CA GLU A 247 -11.68 15.01 21.07
C GLU A 247 -12.40 13.77 20.54
N ALA A 248 -13.01 13.84 19.35
CA ALA A 248 -13.74 12.73 18.75
C ALA A 248 -12.80 11.74 18.04
N THR A 249 -13.10 10.45 18.19
CA THR A 249 -12.44 9.35 17.50
C THR A 249 -13.41 8.67 16.56
N PHE A 250 -12.96 8.29 15.37
CA PHE A 250 -13.80 7.57 14.43
C PHE A 250 -13.00 6.57 13.57
N GLY A 251 -13.65 5.46 13.27
CA GLY A 251 -13.11 4.42 12.43
C GLY A 251 -13.81 4.35 11.08
N ILE A 252 -13.08 4.06 10.00
CA ILE A 252 -13.65 3.88 8.66
C ILE A 252 -13.18 2.57 8.06
N GLY A 253 -14.11 1.60 7.89
CA GLY A 253 -13.92 0.42 7.05
C GLY A 253 -14.20 0.74 5.58
N SER A 254 -13.44 0.14 4.66
CA SER A 254 -13.62 0.33 3.23
C SER A 254 -13.68 -1.02 2.53
N ILE A 255 -14.82 -1.29 1.91
CA ILE A 255 -15.13 -2.57 1.25
C ILE A 255 -15.31 -2.27 -0.23
N TYR A 256 -14.60 -3.02 -1.08
CA TYR A 256 -14.77 -2.94 -2.52
C TYR A 256 -15.45 -4.20 -3.04
N THR A 257 -16.38 -4.03 -3.97
CA THR A 257 -17.03 -5.11 -4.69
C THR A 257 -17.20 -4.76 -6.17
N GLU A 258 -17.41 -5.77 -7.01
CA GLU A 258 -17.46 -5.58 -8.47
C GLU A 258 -18.87 -5.29 -8.98
N THR A 259 -19.92 -5.68 -8.24
CA THR A 259 -21.30 -5.60 -8.69
C THR A 259 -22.19 -4.80 -7.74
N GLU A 260 -23.22 -4.17 -8.28
CA GLU A 260 -24.24 -3.48 -7.46
C GLU A 260 -25.00 -4.46 -6.55
N GLU A 261 -25.23 -5.71 -6.99
CA GLU A 261 -25.89 -6.73 -6.18
C GLU A 261 -25.08 -7.01 -4.92
N SER A 262 -23.78 -7.27 -5.05
CA SER A 262 -22.88 -7.47 -3.91
C SER A 262 -22.72 -6.20 -3.07
N LEU A 263 -22.79 -5.01 -3.67
CA LEU A 263 -22.75 -3.74 -2.93
C LEU A 263 -23.99 -3.64 -2.01
N VAL A 264 -25.16 -3.95 -2.51
CA VAL A 264 -26.40 -3.97 -1.70
C VAL A 264 -26.30 -4.99 -0.58
N GLU A 265 -25.96 -6.25 -0.90
CA GLU A 265 -25.85 -7.34 0.09
C GLU A 265 -24.84 -7.02 1.21
N LEU A 266 -23.66 -6.51 0.85
CA LEU A 266 -22.62 -6.14 1.81
C LEU A 266 -23.04 -4.94 2.66
N THR A 267 -23.70 -3.96 2.08
CA THR A 267 -24.21 -2.80 2.83
C THR A 267 -25.26 -3.23 3.85
N GLU A 268 -26.25 -4.04 3.46
CA GLU A 268 -27.29 -4.54 4.36
C GLU A 268 -26.70 -5.44 5.45
N MET A 269 -25.72 -6.28 5.14
CA MET A 269 -24.98 -7.07 6.13
C MET A 269 -24.29 -6.16 7.15
N MET A 270 -23.57 -5.14 6.69
CA MET A 270 -22.87 -4.20 7.59
C MET A 270 -23.85 -3.41 8.45
N GLU A 271 -24.97 -2.93 7.90
CA GLU A 271 -26.01 -2.24 8.68
C GLU A 271 -26.57 -3.11 9.81
N ALA A 272 -26.83 -4.40 9.51
CA ALA A 272 -27.36 -5.33 10.49
C ALA A 272 -26.37 -5.70 11.61
N GLU A 273 -25.10 -5.79 11.26
CA GLU A 273 -24.05 -6.31 12.15
C GLU A 273 -23.22 -5.22 12.84
N PHE A 274 -23.39 -3.94 12.50
CA PHE A 274 -22.62 -2.86 13.11
C PHE A 274 -22.58 -2.90 14.65
N PRO A 275 -23.70 -3.17 15.36
CA PRO A 275 -23.68 -3.26 16.81
C PRO A 275 -22.78 -4.35 17.39
N SER A 276 -22.46 -5.38 16.58
CA SER A 276 -21.62 -6.52 16.96
C SER A 276 -20.19 -6.43 16.46
N ILE A 277 -19.85 -5.41 15.64
CA ILE A 277 -18.49 -5.23 15.13
C ILE A 277 -17.58 -4.80 16.30
N ASP A 278 -16.51 -5.58 16.52
CA ASP A 278 -15.50 -5.28 17.54
C ASP A 278 -14.83 -3.92 17.26
N GLY A 279 -14.58 -3.17 18.34
CA GLY A 279 -14.07 -1.79 18.24
C GLY A 279 -15.17 -0.74 18.30
N SER A 280 -16.46 -1.13 18.25
CA SER A 280 -17.58 -0.21 18.45
C SER A 280 -17.54 0.51 19.80
N GLY A 281 -16.83 -0.06 20.80
CA GLY A 281 -16.65 0.57 22.12
C GLY A 281 -15.33 1.36 22.26
N SER A 282 -14.42 1.29 21.30
CA SER A 282 -13.14 2.02 21.33
C SER A 282 -13.18 3.32 20.52
N MET A 283 -14.14 3.46 19.59
CA MET A 283 -14.37 4.64 18.77
C MET A 283 -15.72 5.25 19.09
N ASP A 284 -15.82 6.58 19.06
CA ASP A 284 -17.09 7.28 19.23
C ASP A 284 -18.04 6.99 18.04
N MET A 285 -17.47 6.83 16.84
CA MET A 285 -18.23 6.62 15.61
C MET A 285 -17.52 5.64 14.69
N LEU A 286 -18.30 4.83 13.97
CA LEU A 286 -17.84 3.97 12.90
C LEU A 286 -18.53 4.32 11.58
N PHE A 287 -17.78 4.30 10.51
CA PHE A 287 -18.28 4.47 9.14
C PHE A 287 -17.84 3.29 8.29
N CYS A 288 -18.71 2.84 7.41
CA CYS A 288 -18.38 1.81 6.45
C CYS A 288 -18.65 2.33 5.04
N LEU A 289 -17.64 2.24 4.18
CA LEU A 289 -17.75 2.56 2.76
C LEU A 289 -17.82 1.25 1.98
N VAL A 290 -18.93 0.99 1.31
CA VAL A 290 -19.07 -0.10 0.36
C VAL A 290 -19.07 0.48 -1.04
N SER A 291 -18.13 0.07 -1.89
CA SER A 291 -17.89 0.74 -3.18
C SER A 291 -17.80 -0.24 -4.34
N THR A 292 -18.29 0.20 -5.50
CA THR A 292 -17.96 -0.36 -6.81
C THR A 292 -16.98 0.56 -7.54
N ASP A 293 -16.76 0.37 -8.83
CA ASP A 293 -15.99 1.32 -9.64
C ASP A 293 -16.75 2.63 -9.91
N GLU A 294 -18.06 2.64 -9.79
CA GLU A 294 -18.92 3.78 -10.15
C GLU A 294 -19.46 4.53 -8.94
N THR A 295 -19.74 3.84 -7.83
CA THR A 295 -20.45 4.40 -6.68
C THR A 295 -19.82 4.00 -5.35
N THR A 296 -20.07 4.78 -4.30
CA THR A 296 -19.77 4.46 -2.91
C THR A 296 -21.02 4.70 -2.06
N TRP A 297 -21.40 3.69 -1.28
CA TRP A 297 -22.40 3.82 -0.23
C TRP A 297 -21.70 3.91 1.12
N MET A 298 -22.03 4.93 1.88
CA MET A 298 -21.52 5.13 3.24
C MET A 298 -22.64 4.94 4.23
N ILE A 299 -22.41 4.07 5.20
CA ILE A 299 -23.26 3.82 6.35
C ILE A 299 -22.46 4.08 7.63
N TRP A 300 -23.11 4.22 8.75
CA TRP A 300 -22.48 4.63 10.01
C TRP A 300 -23.16 4.03 11.23
N TYR A 301 -22.41 4.04 12.34
CA TYR A 301 -22.85 3.59 13.64
C TYR A 301 -22.18 4.42 14.74
N GLY A 302 -22.87 4.57 15.87
CA GLY A 302 -22.39 5.32 17.03
C GLY A 302 -23.11 6.63 17.26
N GLU A 303 -23.04 7.12 18.49
CA GLU A 303 -23.72 8.36 18.89
C GLU A 303 -23.15 9.57 18.16
N GLY A 304 -24.02 10.36 17.55
CA GLY A 304 -23.62 11.54 16.76
C GLY A 304 -23.13 11.25 15.35
N ALA A 305 -23.00 9.99 14.90
CA ALA A 305 -22.49 9.67 13.57
C ALA A 305 -23.36 10.23 12.44
N GLU A 306 -24.69 10.11 12.52
CA GLU A 306 -25.58 10.70 11.53
C GLU A 306 -25.48 12.23 11.49
N ARG A 307 -25.33 12.87 12.65
CA ARG A 307 -25.13 14.31 12.70
C ARG A 307 -23.79 14.71 12.06
N ALA A 308 -22.72 13.91 12.27
CA ALA A 308 -21.45 14.14 11.62
C ALA A 308 -21.57 14.07 10.09
N VAL A 309 -22.34 13.10 9.57
CA VAL A 309 -22.65 12.99 8.14
C VAL A 309 -23.42 14.23 7.65
N ARG A 310 -24.47 14.63 8.34
CA ARG A 310 -25.29 15.79 7.99
C ARG A 310 -24.49 17.11 7.98
N ASP A 311 -23.60 17.29 8.94
CA ASP A 311 -22.77 18.49 9.03
C ASP A 311 -21.61 18.48 8.01
N SER A 312 -21.23 17.29 7.52
CA SER A 312 -20.13 17.08 6.54
C SER A 312 -20.60 17.12 5.10
N PHE A 313 -21.81 16.62 4.84
CA PHE A 313 -22.35 16.41 3.50
C PHE A 313 -23.75 17.07 3.41
N PRO A 314 -23.82 18.35 2.99
CA PRO A 314 -25.08 19.10 2.91
C PRO A 314 -26.14 18.48 1.99
N GLU A 315 -25.72 17.63 1.05
CA GLU A 315 -26.57 16.87 0.14
C GLU A 315 -27.25 15.65 0.78
N TYR A 316 -26.91 15.30 2.01
CA TYR A 316 -27.54 14.18 2.71
C TYR A 316 -29.00 14.45 3.03
N ASP A 317 -29.89 13.58 2.58
CA ASP A 317 -31.35 13.73 2.63
C ASP A 317 -32.03 13.13 3.88
N GLY A 318 -31.25 12.41 4.72
CA GLY A 318 -31.78 11.73 5.91
C GLY A 318 -32.18 10.28 5.70
N GLY A 319 -31.80 9.67 4.58
CA GLY A 319 -32.18 8.30 4.21
C GLY A 319 -31.42 7.17 4.91
N GLY A 320 -30.66 7.43 5.97
CA GLY A 320 -29.93 6.39 6.73
C GLY A 320 -28.61 5.94 6.09
N ARG A 321 -28.36 6.29 4.84
CA ARG A 321 -27.10 6.04 4.11
C ARG A 321 -26.79 7.22 3.18
N MET A 322 -25.52 7.42 2.87
CA MET A 322 -25.06 8.42 1.90
C MET A 322 -24.53 7.73 0.65
N ILE A 323 -24.96 8.19 -0.53
CA ILE A 323 -24.57 7.63 -1.82
C ILE A 323 -23.75 8.66 -2.59
N PHE A 324 -22.58 8.29 -3.03
CA PHE A 324 -21.66 9.12 -3.82
C PHE A 324 -21.58 8.58 -5.25
N ILE A 325 -21.88 9.42 -6.23
CA ILE A 325 -21.74 9.17 -7.67
C ILE A 325 -21.08 10.42 -8.29
N PRO A 326 -19.87 10.33 -8.84
CA PRO A 326 -19.03 9.13 -8.93
C PRO A 326 -18.50 8.66 -7.57
N LYS A 327 -17.89 7.48 -7.56
CA LYS A 327 -17.24 6.85 -6.40
C LYS A 327 -16.39 7.84 -5.59
N ALA A 328 -16.62 7.84 -4.28
CA ALA A 328 -15.83 8.62 -3.32
C ALA A 328 -14.66 7.82 -2.77
N SER A 329 -13.54 8.49 -2.56
CA SER A 329 -12.37 7.91 -1.88
C SER A 329 -12.37 8.24 -0.39
N ARG A 330 -12.00 7.27 0.45
CA ARG A 330 -11.90 7.46 1.91
C ARG A 330 -11.02 8.67 2.26
N LYS A 331 -9.78 8.72 1.73
CA LYS A 331 -8.77 9.73 2.08
C LYS A 331 -9.09 11.12 1.50
N GLY A 332 -9.62 11.19 0.27
CA GLY A 332 -9.82 12.46 -0.44
C GLY A 332 -11.18 13.09 -0.18
N ASP A 333 -12.23 12.27 -0.15
CA ASP A 333 -13.61 12.79 -0.22
C ASP A 333 -14.37 12.62 1.10
N ILE A 334 -14.01 11.64 1.94
CA ILE A 334 -14.76 11.32 3.17
C ILE A 334 -14.06 11.86 4.42
N VAL A 335 -12.79 11.57 4.63
CA VAL A 335 -12.06 11.94 5.86
C VAL A 335 -11.99 13.46 6.06
N PRO A 336 -11.65 14.30 5.05
CA PRO A 336 -11.50 15.73 5.28
C PRO A 336 -12.79 16.43 5.72
N PRO A 337 -13.98 16.23 5.10
CA PRO A 337 -15.21 16.87 5.57
C PRO A 337 -15.67 16.37 6.94
N LEU A 338 -15.55 15.05 7.24
CA LEU A 338 -15.85 14.51 8.57
C LEU A 338 -14.96 15.14 9.64
N THR A 339 -13.65 15.18 9.41
CA THR A 339 -12.69 15.81 10.32
C THR A 339 -13.03 17.27 10.57
N ALA A 340 -13.32 18.03 9.51
CA ALA A 340 -13.66 19.45 9.62
C ALA A 340 -14.96 19.70 10.41
N ALA A 341 -15.96 18.83 10.27
CA ALA A 341 -17.21 18.92 11.02
C ALA A 341 -17.00 18.60 12.51
N LEU A 342 -16.29 17.52 12.82
CA LEU A 342 -16.01 17.08 14.20
C LEU A 342 -15.13 18.08 14.97
N GLU A 343 -14.12 18.65 14.33
CA GLU A 343 -13.31 19.72 14.93
C GLU A 343 -14.11 20.97 15.30
N LYS A 344 -15.15 21.31 14.52
CA LYS A 344 -16.05 22.43 14.87
C LYS A 344 -16.84 22.16 16.15
N TRP A 345 -17.26 20.91 16.38
CA TRP A 345 -17.96 20.55 17.61
C TRP A 345 -17.07 20.75 18.85
N THR A 346 -15.82 20.28 18.79
CA THR A 346 -14.85 20.44 19.87
C THR A 346 -14.58 21.92 20.19
N ARG A 347 -14.42 22.77 19.16
CA ARG A 347 -14.20 24.23 19.34
C ARG A 347 -15.41 24.95 19.92
N ALA A 348 -16.61 24.44 19.73
CA ALA A 348 -17.84 25.00 20.28
C ALA A 348 -18.09 24.64 21.76
N GLY A 349 -17.15 23.92 22.41
CA GLY A 349 -17.26 23.50 23.81
C GLY A 349 -18.22 22.34 24.03
N GLY A 350 -18.56 21.61 22.96
CA GLY A 350 -19.41 20.43 23.00
C GLY A 350 -18.55 19.16 23.08
N THR A 351 -18.81 18.35 24.10
CA THR A 351 -18.63 16.89 24.01
C THR A 351 -19.47 16.35 22.84
N VAL A 352 -19.16 15.16 22.30
CA VAL A 352 -20.05 14.45 21.35
C VAL A 352 -21.49 14.58 21.87
N PRO A 353 -22.40 15.23 21.12
CA PRO A 353 -23.71 15.55 21.66
C PRO A 353 -24.49 14.27 21.94
N GLN A 354 -24.88 14.07 23.21
CA GLN A 354 -25.83 13.03 23.53
C GLN A 354 -27.16 13.37 22.85
N GLU A 355 -27.74 12.47 22.08
CA GLU A 355 -29.08 12.66 21.52
C GLU A 355 -30.04 12.85 22.67
N ALA A 356 -30.67 14.03 22.73
CA ALA A 356 -31.77 14.26 23.65
C ALA A 356 -32.96 13.42 23.16
N ASP A 357 -33.42 12.51 24.03
CA ASP A 357 -34.65 11.75 23.84
C ASP A 357 -35.77 12.66 23.30
N GLN A 358 -36.22 12.35 22.05
CA GLN A 358 -37.51 12.83 21.54
C GLN A 358 -38.37 11.65 21.16
#